data_066b77b1f0cbb5b76d662b88680f1228
#
_entry.id   066b77b1f0cbb5b76d662b88680f1228
#
_cell.length_a   1.000
_cell.length_b   1.000
_cell.length_c   1.000
_cell.angle_alpha   90.00
_cell.angle_beta   90.00
_cell.angle_gamma   90.00
#
_symmetry.space_group_name_H-M   'P 1'
#
loop_
_entity.id
_entity.type
_entity.pdbx_description
1 polymer ?
#
loop_
_entity_poly.entity_id
_entity_poly.type
_entity_poly.pdbx_seq_one_letter_code
_entity_poly.pdbx_strand_id
1 'polypeptide(L)'
;MSITSDEVNFLVYRYLQESGFVHSSFTFAYESLLTKSSCVNTPLPPGALITFLQKGLQYLAIEEHLTADGKERLCDSDFGLLSPHTCEALMGGGQGGLPNMVGVDQQSSMMQDSMMDVEAETEVLPVAPPPMVNQPPPVDDSATEIPVGSFLTLSRHTSEVFMCSWNPVLTNLIATGSGDATARIWTMSGDTAAHGFSSSVTLKHGEYLGDKNKDVTTLEWSPNGKFLATGSYDGVARVWDHEGNIVYTLNQHKGPIFSLKWSKGGAYLLSGSYDKTTIVWDMAGGTLKQQFNYHTAPALDVDWNGDDVFASCSTDKSVVICKVGVPSEGEGSIERFEGHTDEVNAVKWSPDGALLASCSDDGTAKVWSLDKKKTGDGASPLHDFTDHTKEIYTLKWSPTGPGSPNPQKPLLLATASFDNDVRLWSPVTGSCVHVLSRHTQPVYSIAFSPSATYIASGSLAGKLYIWDVKEGKQIKAYTGKGDIFEVAWNKEESRVAACYSSNTISVVDFRKK
;
A
#
# COMPACT_ATOMS: atom_id res chain seq x y z
N MET A 1 -35.64 -1.62 -15.65
CA MET A 1 -34.40 -2.33 -15.25
C MET A 1 -33.83 -1.56 -14.06
N SER A 2 -33.48 -2.26 -12.98
CA SER A 2 -32.81 -1.65 -11.84
C SER A 2 -31.34 -2.05 -11.88
N ILE A 3 -30.44 -1.09 -11.73
CA ILE A 3 -29.01 -1.34 -11.63
C ILE A 3 -28.70 -1.53 -10.15
N THR A 4 -27.97 -2.57 -9.80
CA THR A 4 -27.57 -2.84 -8.41
C THR A 4 -26.27 -2.07 -8.05
N SER A 5 -26.07 -1.84 -6.76
CA SER A 5 -24.81 -1.23 -6.27
C SER A 5 -23.58 -2.05 -6.66
N ASP A 6 -23.69 -3.38 -6.64
CA ASP A 6 -22.61 -4.29 -7.02
C ASP A 6 -22.20 -4.14 -8.49
N GLU A 7 -23.19 -3.99 -9.39
CA GLU A 7 -22.93 -3.76 -10.82
C GLU A 7 -22.23 -2.40 -11.06
N VAL A 8 -22.66 -1.35 -10.34
CA VAL A 8 -22.00 -0.04 -10.41
C VAL A 8 -20.57 -0.11 -9.87
N ASN A 9 -20.39 -0.72 -8.70
CA ASN A 9 -19.08 -0.89 -8.09
C ASN A 9 -18.14 -1.71 -9.00
N PHE A 10 -18.65 -2.73 -9.67
CA PHE A 10 -17.85 -3.52 -10.60
C PHE A 10 -17.42 -2.70 -11.84
N LEU A 11 -18.28 -1.84 -12.37
CA LEU A 11 -17.93 -0.93 -13.47
C LEU A 11 -16.87 0.09 -13.05
N VAL A 12 -16.98 0.66 -11.84
CA VAL A 12 -15.98 1.61 -11.30
C VAL A 12 -14.64 0.90 -11.07
N TYR A 13 -14.66 -0.29 -10.49
CA TYR A 13 -13.46 -1.11 -10.29
C TYR A 13 -12.74 -1.39 -11.61
N ARG A 14 -13.48 -1.81 -12.63
CA ARG A 14 -12.93 -2.07 -13.96
C ARG A 14 -12.33 -0.79 -14.57
N TYR A 15 -13.02 0.33 -14.43
CA TYR A 15 -12.51 1.62 -14.89
C TYR A 15 -11.19 2.01 -14.19
N LEU A 16 -11.10 1.84 -12.87
CA LEU A 16 -9.88 2.12 -12.12
C LEU A 16 -8.72 1.23 -12.59
N GLN A 17 -8.96 -0.06 -12.82
CA GLN A 17 -7.97 -0.98 -13.38
C GLN A 17 -7.49 -0.56 -14.77
N GLU A 18 -8.42 -0.28 -15.66
CA GLU A 18 -8.15 0.08 -17.06
C GLU A 18 -7.47 1.44 -17.20
N SER A 19 -7.73 2.34 -16.25
CA SER A 19 -7.09 3.68 -16.17
C SER A 19 -5.73 3.66 -15.48
N GLY A 20 -5.28 2.49 -14.98
CA GLY A 20 -3.98 2.35 -14.33
C GLY A 20 -3.97 2.72 -12.84
N PHE A 21 -5.13 3.01 -12.23
CA PHE A 21 -5.26 3.28 -10.79
C PHE A 21 -5.24 1.97 -9.99
N VAL A 22 -4.12 1.25 -10.04
CA VAL A 22 -4.01 -0.12 -9.50
C VAL A 22 -4.28 -0.16 -8.00
N HIS A 23 -3.68 0.75 -7.23
CA HIS A 23 -3.89 0.81 -5.79
C HIS A 23 -5.34 1.18 -5.45
N SER A 24 -5.87 2.23 -6.08
CA SER A 24 -7.27 2.65 -5.88
C SER A 24 -8.26 1.56 -6.29
N SER A 25 -7.98 0.81 -7.36
CA SER A 25 -8.83 -0.31 -7.77
C SER A 25 -8.81 -1.43 -6.75
N PHE A 26 -7.65 -1.74 -6.19
CA PHE A 26 -7.51 -2.76 -5.15
C PHE A 26 -8.27 -2.36 -3.88
N THR A 27 -8.03 -1.14 -3.37
CA THR A 27 -8.73 -0.60 -2.20
C THR A 27 -10.23 -0.54 -2.43
N PHE A 28 -10.66 -0.05 -3.59
CA PHE A 28 -12.08 0.04 -3.95
C PHE A 28 -12.76 -1.33 -4.05
N ALA A 29 -12.10 -2.33 -4.67
CA ALA A 29 -12.62 -3.70 -4.74
C ALA A 29 -12.81 -4.30 -3.35
N TYR A 30 -11.91 -3.96 -2.45
CA TYR A 30 -11.94 -4.41 -1.07
C TYR A 30 -13.05 -3.73 -0.25
N GLU A 31 -13.12 -2.40 -0.30
CA GLU A 31 -14.12 -1.60 0.41
C GLU A 31 -15.56 -1.85 -0.08
N SER A 32 -15.72 -2.04 -1.39
CA SER A 32 -17.00 -2.34 -2.01
C SER A 32 -17.42 -3.81 -1.91
N LEU A 33 -16.58 -4.66 -1.30
CA LEU A 33 -16.79 -6.11 -1.17
C LEU A 33 -16.99 -6.84 -2.52
N LEU A 34 -16.49 -6.26 -3.60
CA LEU A 34 -16.61 -6.83 -4.95
C LEU A 34 -16.01 -8.23 -5.07
N THR A 35 -14.94 -8.51 -4.34
CA THR A 35 -14.31 -9.84 -4.29
C THR A 35 -15.27 -10.95 -3.83
N LYS A 36 -16.34 -10.58 -3.14
CA LYS A 36 -17.39 -11.48 -2.64
C LYS A 36 -18.66 -11.45 -3.50
N SER A 37 -18.72 -10.55 -4.48
CA SER A 37 -19.88 -10.40 -5.38
C SER A 37 -19.80 -11.36 -6.56
N SER A 38 -20.94 -11.85 -6.99
CA SER A 38 -21.06 -12.70 -8.20
C SER A 38 -20.71 -11.97 -9.50
N CYS A 39 -20.65 -10.63 -9.47
CA CYS A 39 -20.37 -9.79 -10.64
C CYS A 39 -18.92 -9.85 -11.11
N VAL A 40 -17.96 -10.20 -10.24
CA VAL A 40 -16.51 -10.15 -10.53
C VAL A 40 -16.08 -10.98 -11.75
N ASN A 41 -16.78 -12.08 -11.99
CA ASN A 41 -16.48 -12.97 -13.13
C ASN A 41 -17.26 -12.63 -14.41
N THR A 42 -18.00 -11.51 -14.44
CA THR A 42 -18.77 -11.11 -15.59
C THR A 42 -17.84 -10.55 -16.67
N PRO A 43 -17.82 -11.10 -17.89
CA PRO A 43 -17.00 -10.53 -18.96
C PRO A 43 -17.56 -9.18 -19.39
N LEU A 44 -16.78 -8.12 -19.22
CA LEU A 44 -17.09 -6.78 -19.68
C LEU A 44 -16.03 -6.30 -20.68
N PRO A 45 -16.45 -5.63 -21.77
CA PRO A 45 -15.49 -5.04 -22.70
C PRO A 45 -14.72 -3.88 -22.03
N PRO A 46 -13.47 -3.62 -22.43
CA PRO A 46 -12.73 -2.45 -21.99
C PRO A 46 -13.51 -1.14 -22.24
N GLY A 47 -13.42 -0.19 -21.31
CA GLY A 47 -14.11 1.09 -21.40
C GLY A 47 -15.63 1.02 -21.17
N ALA A 48 -16.14 -0.07 -20.57
CA ALA A 48 -17.57 -0.28 -20.37
C ALA A 48 -18.23 0.88 -19.60
N LEU A 49 -17.63 1.36 -18.49
CA LEU A 49 -18.18 2.49 -17.72
C LEU A 49 -18.32 3.74 -18.58
N ILE A 50 -17.27 4.10 -19.32
CA ILE A 50 -17.29 5.29 -20.19
C ILE A 50 -18.34 5.14 -21.28
N THR A 51 -18.46 3.94 -21.86
CA THR A 51 -19.47 3.65 -22.88
C THR A 51 -20.90 3.79 -22.34
N PHE A 52 -21.16 3.30 -21.12
CA PHE A 52 -22.47 3.47 -20.47
C PHE A 52 -22.77 4.92 -20.13
N LEU A 53 -21.80 5.68 -19.62
CA LEU A 53 -21.95 7.10 -19.35
C LEU A 53 -22.22 7.90 -20.64
N GLN A 54 -21.48 7.63 -21.71
CA GLN A 54 -21.71 8.28 -23.00
C GLN A 54 -23.11 8.00 -23.55
N LYS A 55 -23.55 6.73 -23.51
CA LYS A 55 -24.91 6.37 -23.94
C LYS A 55 -25.99 7.00 -23.04
N GLY A 56 -25.74 7.03 -21.72
CA GLY A 56 -26.64 7.69 -20.78
C GLY A 56 -26.78 9.19 -21.06
N LEU A 57 -25.68 9.89 -21.34
CA LEU A 57 -25.68 11.29 -21.76
C LEU A 57 -26.42 11.50 -23.07
N GLN A 58 -26.20 10.63 -24.07
CA GLN A 58 -26.93 10.71 -25.34
C GLN A 58 -28.43 10.51 -25.12
N TYR A 59 -28.83 9.58 -24.25
CA TYR A 59 -30.24 9.36 -23.92
C TYR A 59 -30.85 10.59 -23.23
N LEU A 60 -30.17 11.15 -22.23
CA LEU A 60 -30.60 12.36 -21.55
C LEU A 60 -30.71 13.56 -22.52
N ALA A 61 -29.73 13.71 -23.41
CA ALA A 61 -29.76 14.74 -24.42
C ALA A 61 -30.98 14.61 -25.35
N ILE A 62 -31.33 13.40 -25.77
CA ILE A 62 -32.53 13.13 -26.56
C ILE A 62 -33.79 13.42 -25.75
N GLU A 63 -33.87 12.98 -24.50
CA GLU A 63 -35.03 13.18 -23.65
C GLU A 63 -35.30 14.67 -23.38
N GLU A 64 -34.28 15.46 -23.09
CA GLU A 64 -34.35 16.90 -22.85
C GLU A 64 -34.74 17.71 -24.13
N HIS A 65 -34.38 17.19 -25.30
CA HIS A 65 -34.66 17.87 -26.58
C HIS A 65 -35.93 17.35 -27.28
N LEU A 66 -36.69 16.44 -26.67
CA LEU A 66 -37.99 16.01 -27.15
C LEU A 66 -39.11 16.81 -26.50
N THR A 67 -40.03 17.30 -27.32
CA THR A 67 -41.30 17.88 -26.82
C THR A 67 -42.29 16.77 -26.46
N ALA A 68 -43.34 17.11 -25.69
CA ALA A 68 -44.40 16.17 -25.34
C ALA A 68 -45.11 15.51 -26.55
N ASP A 69 -45.04 16.13 -27.73
CA ASP A 69 -45.59 15.66 -29.01
C ASP A 69 -44.54 14.87 -29.83
N GLY A 70 -43.33 14.56 -29.24
CA GLY A 70 -42.29 13.77 -29.90
C GLY A 70 -41.47 14.49 -30.98
N LYS A 71 -41.49 15.84 -31.01
CA LYS A 71 -40.70 16.63 -31.94
C LYS A 71 -39.38 17.08 -31.30
N GLU A 72 -38.30 17.07 -32.08
CA GLU A 72 -37.00 17.57 -31.63
C GLU A 72 -37.01 19.10 -31.47
N ARG A 73 -36.40 19.58 -30.37
CA ARG A 73 -36.08 20.99 -30.15
C ARG A 73 -34.66 21.25 -30.67
N LEU A 74 -34.50 22.30 -31.43
CA LEU A 74 -33.17 22.77 -31.83
C LEU A 74 -32.55 23.52 -30.65
N CYS A 75 -31.40 23.08 -30.20
CA CYS A 75 -30.62 23.68 -29.14
C CYS A 75 -29.15 23.71 -29.55
N ASP A 76 -28.52 24.89 -29.47
CA ASP A 76 -27.11 25.08 -29.84
C ASP A 76 -26.15 24.95 -28.65
N SER A 77 -26.64 24.55 -27.47
CA SER A 77 -25.78 24.40 -26.28
C SER A 77 -25.23 23.01 -26.16
N ASP A 78 -23.93 22.92 -25.83
CA ASP A 78 -23.25 21.64 -25.57
C ASP A 78 -23.82 20.92 -24.34
N PHE A 79 -24.10 19.63 -24.48
CA PHE A 79 -24.56 18.76 -23.42
C PHE A 79 -23.39 17.98 -22.84
N GLY A 80 -23.03 18.22 -21.59
CA GLY A 80 -21.88 17.59 -20.95
C GLY A 80 -22.19 17.02 -19.57
N LEU A 81 -21.43 16.00 -19.15
CA LEU A 81 -21.60 15.31 -17.86
C LEU A 81 -21.54 16.26 -16.65
N LEU A 82 -20.71 17.29 -16.72
CA LEU A 82 -20.49 18.27 -15.64
C LEU A 82 -21.09 19.65 -15.94
N SER A 83 -21.75 19.82 -17.08
CA SER A 83 -22.37 21.05 -17.49
C SER A 83 -23.89 20.92 -17.37
N PRO A 84 -24.55 21.60 -16.41
CA PRO A 84 -26.00 21.57 -16.34
C PRO A 84 -26.57 22.19 -17.60
N HIS A 85 -27.40 21.43 -18.31
CA HIS A 85 -28.07 21.88 -19.53
C HIS A 85 -29.48 22.34 -19.16
N THR A 86 -29.79 23.62 -19.45
CA THR A 86 -31.14 24.14 -19.41
C THR A 86 -31.56 24.50 -20.81
N CYS A 87 -32.47 23.73 -21.39
CA CYS A 87 -33.02 23.99 -22.70
C CYS A 87 -33.98 25.20 -22.62
N GLU A 88 -33.47 26.42 -22.80
CA GLU A 88 -34.35 27.60 -22.98
C GLU A 88 -35.06 27.48 -24.31
N ALA A 89 -36.38 27.33 -24.24
CA ALA A 89 -37.21 27.37 -25.43
C ALA A 89 -37.02 28.69 -26.11
N LEU A 90 -36.46 28.70 -27.32
CA LEU A 90 -36.52 29.82 -28.23
C LEU A 90 -38.00 30.06 -28.60
N MET A 91 -38.71 30.76 -27.71
CA MET A 91 -40.05 31.28 -28.00
C MET A 91 -39.86 32.54 -28.84
N GLY A 92 -40.24 32.47 -30.11
CA GLY A 92 -40.38 33.62 -30.98
C GLY A 92 -41.35 34.65 -30.43
N GLY A 93 -40.88 35.89 -30.36
CA GLY A 93 -41.61 37.15 -30.50
C GLY A 93 -42.77 37.43 -29.54
N GLY A 94 -42.59 38.39 -28.61
CA GLY A 94 -43.67 39.05 -27.90
C GLY A 94 -43.19 39.88 -26.70
N GLN A 95 -43.20 41.19 -26.88
CA GLN A 95 -42.88 42.26 -25.93
C GLN A 95 -43.55 42.10 -24.57
N GLY A 96 -42.84 42.50 -23.51
CA GLY A 96 -43.51 43.00 -22.30
C GLY A 96 -42.81 42.78 -20.98
N GLY A 97 -42.10 43.82 -20.49
CA GLY A 97 -42.18 44.15 -19.05
C GLY A 97 -41.20 43.53 -18.06
N LEU A 98 -40.21 44.31 -17.73
CA LEU A 98 -39.46 44.27 -16.47
C LEU A 98 -40.36 44.38 -15.21
N PRO A 99 -39.99 44.00 -13.97
CA PRO A 99 -38.93 44.69 -13.26
C PRO A 99 -38.03 43.90 -12.28
N ASN A 100 -36.82 44.43 -12.16
CA ASN A 100 -35.95 44.62 -10.98
C ASN A 100 -36.03 43.71 -9.76
N MET A 101 -34.89 43.18 -9.32
CA MET A 101 -34.10 43.71 -8.19
C MET A 101 -32.89 42.83 -7.85
N VAL A 102 -31.79 43.47 -7.65
CA VAL A 102 -30.70 43.61 -6.70
C VAL A 102 -29.62 42.53 -6.88
N GLY A 103 -28.46 42.74 -7.31
CA GLY A 103 -27.43 43.75 -7.10
C GLY A 103 -26.47 43.39 -5.97
N VAL A 104 -25.31 42.76 -6.25
CA VAL A 104 -24.07 42.99 -5.47
C VAL A 104 -22.89 42.93 -6.42
N ASP A 105 -22.15 44.04 -6.41
CA ASP A 105 -20.93 44.33 -7.14
C ASP A 105 -19.77 43.41 -6.79
N GLN A 106 -18.91 43.12 -7.76
CA GLN A 106 -17.49 43.38 -7.58
C GLN A 106 -16.76 43.54 -8.91
N GLN A 107 -16.03 44.62 -8.93
CA GLN A 107 -15.23 45.18 -10.00
C GLN A 107 -14.07 44.28 -10.43
N SER A 108 -13.80 44.23 -11.69
CA SER A 108 -12.51 43.90 -12.25
C SER A 108 -12.10 44.92 -13.28
N SER A 109 -10.89 45.39 -13.14
CA SER A 109 -10.27 46.34 -14.06
C SER A 109 -9.71 45.64 -15.29
N MET A 110 -10.11 46.17 -16.45
CA MET A 110 -9.44 45.98 -17.72
C MET A 110 -8.08 46.72 -17.74
N MET A 111 -7.11 46.13 -18.43
CA MET A 111 -6.15 46.92 -19.23
C MET A 111 -5.89 46.17 -20.54
N GLN A 112 -6.32 46.82 -21.62
CA GLN A 112 -5.81 46.65 -22.96
C GLN A 112 -4.48 47.39 -23.06
N ASP A 113 -3.52 46.85 -23.83
CA ASP A 113 -2.83 47.57 -24.92
C ASP A 113 -1.87 46.63 -25.66
N SER A 114 -2.09 46.54 -26.85
CA SER A 114 -1.50 46.98 -28.13
C SER A 114 -0.34 46.08 -28.65
N MET A 115 -0.63 45.66 -29.85
CA MET A 115 0.21 45.11 -30.93
C MET A 115 1.64 45.65 -31.03
N MET A 116 2.56 44.77 -31.36
CA MET A 116 3.50 44.98 -32.47
C MET A 116 4.00 43.64 -33.02
N ASP A 117 3.76 43.40 -34.28
CA ASP A 117 4.33 42.36 -35.12
C ASP A 117 5.85 42.56 -35.27
N VAL A 118 6.60 41.49 -35.05
CA VAL A 118 7.91 41.27 -35.68
C VAL A 118 8.01 39.79 -36.04
N GLU A 119 7.83 39.51 -37.32
CA GLU A 119 8.20 38.24 -37.92
C GLU A 119 9.72 38.08 -37.85
N ALA A 120 10.18 37.01 -37.20
CA ALA A 120 11.53 36.47 -37.36
C ALA A 120 11.40 34.99 -37.62
N GLU A 121 11.57 34.59 -38.85
CA GLU A 121 11.76 33.22 -39.27
C GLU A 121 13.04 32.67 -38.60
N THR A 122 12.88 31.75 -37.68
CA THR A 122 13.98 30.89 -37.21
C THR A 122 13.72 29.48 -37.73
N GLU A 123 14.59 29.03 -38.64
CA GLU A 123 14.69 27.64 -39.09
C GLU A 123 14.79 26.71 -37.88
N VAL A 124 13.74 25.91 -37.68
CA VAL A 124 13.78 24.81 -36.71
C VAL A 124 14.50 23.64 -37.35
N LEU A 125 15.76 23.47 -37.00
CA LEU A 125 16.49 22.23 -37.26
C LEU A 125 15.77 21.07 -36.57
N PRO A 126 15.61 19.91 -37.21
CA PRO A 126 14.96 18.75 -36.60
C PRO A 126 15.77 18.30 -35.38
N VAL A 127 15.18 18.40 -34.20
CA VAL A 127 15.71 17.81 -32.96
C VAL A 127 15.73 16.30 -33.15
N ALA A 128 16.92 15.71 -33.11
CA ALA A 128 17.07 14.25 -33.11
C ALA A 128 16.26 13.66 -31.96
N PRO A 129 15.54 12.53 -32.16
CA PRO A 129 14.86 11.87 -31.08
C PRO A 129 15.86 11.51 -29.98
N PRO A 130 15.47 11.58 -28.70
CA PRO A 130 16.33 11.19 -27.59
C PRO A 130 16.82 9.75 -27.83
N PRO A 131 18.07 9.43 -27.44
CA PRO A 131 18.60 8.09 -27.62
C PRO A 131 17.66 7.11 -26.91
N MET A 132 17.19 6.11 -27.67
CA MET A 132 16.44 4.99 -27.10
C MET A 132 17.33 4.39 -26.02
N VAL A 133 16.88 4.48 -24.78
CA VAL A 133 17.47 3.73 -23.68
C VAL A 133 17.37 2.26 -24.09
N ASN A 134 18.52 1.66 -24.40
CA ASN A 134 18.61 0.24 -24.71
C ASN A 134 17.97 -0.53 -23.57
N GLN A 135 16.76 -1.06 -23.78
CA GLN A 135 16.24 -2.09 -22.90
C GLN A 135 17.28 -3.22 -22.92
N PRO A 136 17.74 -3.68 -21.76
CA PRO A 136 18.62 -4.84 -21.74
C PRO A 136 17.90 -5.99 -22.46
N PRO A 137 18.62 -6.82 -23.23
CA PRO A 137 18.01 -7.95 -23.93
C PRO A 137 17.26 -8.83 -22.92
N PRO A 138 16.15 -9.49 -23.32
CA PRO A 138 15.45 -10.42 -22.46
C PRO A 138 16.45 -11.48 -21.99
N VAL A 139 16.75 -11.47 -20.71
CA VAL A 139 17.66 -12.43 -20.10
C VAL A 139 16.88 -13.71 -19.91
N ASP A 140 17.42 -14.80 -20.41
CA ASP A 140 16.88 -16.14 -20.23
C ASP A 140 16.90 -16.50 -18.71
N ASP A 141 15.76 -16.37 -18.06
CA ASP A 141 15.57 -16.73 -16.64
C ASP A 141 15.61 -18.24 -16.41
N SER A 142 15.62 -19.05 -17.47
CA SER A 142 15.51 -20.51 -17.40
C SER A 142 16.60 -21.17 -16.53
N ALA A 143 17.77 -20.56 -16.42
CA ALA A 143 18.86 -21.08 -15.58
C ALA A 143 18.69 -20.75 -14.08
N THR A 144 17.85 -19.77 -13.74
CA THR A 144 17.61 -19.32 -12.36
C THR A 144 16.21 -19.64 -11.86
N GLU A 145 15.30 -20.07 -12.75
CA GLU A 145 13.93 -20.40 -12.40
C GLU A 145 13.86 -21.79 -11.72
N ILE A 146 13.29 -21.81 -10.53
CA ILE A 146 13.10 -23.04 -9.76
C ILE A 146 11.78 -23.68 -10.18
N PRO A 147 11.79 -24.99 -10.54
CA PRO A 147 10.62 -25.69 -11.04
C PRO A 147 9.43 -25.66 -10.09
N VAL A 148 8.24 -25.49 -10.65
CA VAL A 148 6.97 -25.66 -9.92
C VAL A 148 6.94 -27.08 -9.34
N GLY A 149 6.90 -27.20 -8.00
CA GLY A 149 7.01 -28.49 -7.27
C GLY A 149 8.24 -28.61 -6.39
N SER A 150 9.22 -27.70 -6.53
CA SER A 150 10.39 -27.63 -5.62
C SER A 150 10.12 -26.83 -4.35
N PHE A 151 8.92 -26.27 -4.20
CA PHE A 151 8.51 -25.49 -3.05
C PHE A 151 7.26 -26.11 -2.39
N LEU A 152 7.15 -25.91 -1.11
CA LEU A 152 6.01 -26.34 -0.33
C LEU A 152 4.87 -25.34 -0.49
N THR A 153 3.68 -25.82 -0.87
CA THR A 153 2.46 -25.01 -0.90
C THR A 153 1.58 -25.31 0.31
N LEU A 154 1.24 -24.27 1.07
CA LEU A 154 0.28 -24.33 2.17
C LEU A 154 -1.07 -23.82 1.64
N SER A 155 -2.09 -24.69 1.61
CA SER A 155 -3.39 -24.41 0.95
C SER A 155 -4.53 -24.81 1.87
N ARG A 156 -4.77 -24.03 2.93
CA ARG A 156 -5.91 -24.22 3.85
C ARG A 156 -6.71 -22.94 4.08
N HIS A 157 -6.25 -21.80 3.57
CA HIS A 157 -7.04 -20.60 3.51
C HIS A 157 -8.06 -20.68 2.39
N THR A 158 -9.20 -20.04 2.57
CA THR A 158 -10.31 -20.02 1.59
C THR A 158 -10.48 -18.66 0.90
N SER A 159 -9.66 -17.68 1.28
CA SER A 159 -9.53 -16.37 0.65
C SER A 159 -8.06 -15.95 0.59
N GLU A 160 -7.78 -14.81 0.00
CA GLU A 160 -6.45 -14.26 -0.20
C GLU A 160 -5.63 -14.25 1.11
N VAL A 161 -4.34 -14.49 1.00
CA VAL A 161 -3.42 -14.44 2.14
C VAL A 161 -2.60 -13.17 2.06
N PHE A 162 -2.87 -12.23 2.96
CA PHE A 162 -2.26 -10.89 2.92
C PHE A 162 -0.90 -10.82 3.57
N MET A 163 -0.70 -11.57 4.65
CA MET A 163 0.48 -11.45 5.50
C MET A 163 1.04 -12.80 5.91
N CYS A 164 2.36 -12.85 6.07
CA CYS A 164 3.01 -13.94 6.80
C CYS A 164 4.17 -13.43 7.66
N SER A 165 4.44 -14.14 8.75
CA SER A 165 5.56 -13.85 9.64
C SER A 165 6.13 -15.12 10.25
N TRP A 166 7.44 -15.28 10.17
CA TRP A 166 8.15 -16.36 10.85
C TRP A 166 8.31 -16.05 12.34
N ASN A 167 8.16 -17.06 13.17
CA ASN A 167 8.42 -16.90 14.61
C ASN A 167 9.92 -16.64 14.84
N PRO A 168 10.29 -15.59 15.59
CA PRO A 168 11.69 -15.20 15.78
C PRO A 168 12.50 -16.15 16.67
N VAL A 169 11.83 -17.06 17.40
CA VAL A 169 12.45 -17.97 18.35
C VAL A 169 12.19 -19.44 17.95
N LEU A 170 10.94 -19.80 17.70
CA LEU A 170 10.54 -21.11 17.23
C LEU A 170 10.60 -21.13 15.70
N THR A 171 11.78 -21.35 15.15
CA THR A 171 12.10 -21.14 13.73
C THR A 171 11.37 -22.07 12.76
N ASN A 172 10.68 -23.08 13.28
CA ASN A 172 9.82 -23.97 12.53
C ASN A 172 8.35 -23.50 12.45
N LEU A 173 7.99 -22.37 13.07
CA LEU A 173 6.65 -21.81 13.02
C LEU A 173 6.57 -20.62 12.06
N ILE A 174 5.52 -20.61 11.24
CA ILE A 174 5.12 -19.46 10.43
C ILE A 174 3.63 -19.17 10.68
N ALA A 175 3.31 -17.90 10.83
CA ALA A 175 1.92 -17.42 10.90
C ALA A 175 1.50 -16.78 9.61
N THR A 176 0.21 -16.90 9.25
CA THR A 176 -0.40 -16.28 8.06
C THR A 176 -1.74 -15.65 8.41
N GLY A 177 -2.08 -14.53 7.76
CA GLY A 177 -3.36 -13.83 7.90
C GLY A 177 -4.07 -13.73 6.56
N SER A 178 -5.40 -13.92 6.57
CA SER A 178 -6.20 -14.06 5.35
C SER A 178 -7.52 -13.31 5.41
N GLY A 179 -8.06 -12.99 4.22
CA GLY A 179 -9.41 -12.51 3.99
C GLY A 179 -10.52 -13.53 4.35
N ASP A 180 -10.17 -14.76 4.73
CA ASP A 180 -11.13 -15.75 5.22
C ASP A 180 -11.50 -15.55 6.71
N ALA A 181 -11.13 -14.41 7.29
CA ALA A 181 -11.31 -14.07 8.70
C ALA A 181 -10.54 -15.01 9.66
N THR A 182 -9.50 -15.66 9.18
CA THR A 182 -8.63 -16.49 10.01
C THR A 182 -7.17 -16.11 9.88
N ALA A 183 -6.43 -16.24 10.99
CA ALA A 183 -5.00 -16.44 10.93
C ALA A 183 -4.71 -17.94 11.14
N ARG A 184 -3.53 -18.40 10.70
CA ARG A 184 -3.08 -19.76 10.89
C ARG A 184 -1.63 -19.80 11.36
N ILE A 185 -1.33 -20.69 12.31
CA ILE A 185 0.03 -21.01 12.71
C ILE A 185 0.36 -22.37 12.09
N TRP A 186 1.41 -22.44 11.31
CA TRP A 186 1.87 -23.64 10.62
C TRP A 186 3.17 -24.13 11.25
N THR A 187 3.23 -25.42 11.55
CA THR A 187 4.45 -26.06 12.02
C THR A 187 5.13 -26.76 10.85
N MET A 188 6.32 -26.27 10.49
CA MET A 188 7.10 -26.82 9.41
C MET A 188 7.85 -28.09 9.87
N SER A 189 7.87 -29.14 9.04
CA SER A 189 8.69 -30.32 9.32
C SER A 189 10.17 -30.03 9.12
N GLY A 190 11.04 -30.63 9.94
CA GLY A 190 12.50 -30.43 9.86
C GLY A 190 13.13 -31.06 8.61
N ASP A 191 12.56 -32.12 8.08
CA ASP A 191 13.04 -32.78 6.86
C ASP A 191 12.37 -32.25 5.61
N THR A 192 13.19 -31.69 4.76
CA THR A 192 12.84 -30.85 3.60
C THR A 192 12.45 -31.63 2.36
N ALA A 193 12.45 -32.96 2.40
CA ALA A 193 12.49 -33.71 1.13
C ALA A 193 11.14 -34.05 0.53
N ALA A 194 10.03 -34.11 1.27
CA ALA A 194 8.79 -34.59 0.67
C ALA A 194 7.46 -34.18 1.32
N HIS A 195 7.41 -33.72 2.56
CA HIS A 195 6.14 -33.74 3.30
C HIS A 195 5.82 -32.48 4.12
N GLY A 196 5.97 -31.34 3.53
CA GLY A 196 5.15 -30.22 3.79
C GLY A 196 5.30 -29.56 5.16
N PHE A 197 4.24 -29.51 5.82
CA PHE A 197 4.06 -29.05 7.21
C PHE A 197 3.52 -30.21 8.05
N SER A 198 3.84 -30.23 9.33
CA SER A 198 3.37 -31.29 10.23
C SER A 198 1.97 -31.01 10.76
N SER A 199 1.64 -29.75 11.03
CA SER A 199 0.33 -29.35 11.55
C SER A 199 0.03 -27.88 11.29
N SER A 200 -1.24 -27.51 11.41
CA SER A 200 -1.64 -26.09 11.44
C SER A 200 -2.75 -25.87 12.46
N VAL A 201 -2.65 -24.77 13.19
CA VAL A 201 -3.66 -24.26 14.11
C VAL A 201 -4.40 -23.12 13.46
N THR A 202 -5.74 -23.09 13.53
CA THR A 202 -6.57 -22.04 12.98
C THR A 202 -7.02 -21.08 14.07
N LEU A 203 -6.75 -19.79 13.89
CA LEU A 203 -7.09 -18.71 14.80
C LEU A 203 -8.30 -17.96 14.20
N LYS A 204 -9.49 -18.21 14.76
CA LYS A 204 -10.73 -17.63 14.22
C LYS A 204 -11.01 -16.25 14.81
N HIS A 205 -11.21 -15.25 13.96
CA HIS A 205 -11.59 -13.90 14.35
C HIS A 205 -13.08 -13.73 14.62
N GLY A 206 -13.80 -14.81 14.77
CA GLY A 206 -15.24 -14.92 15.07
C GLY A 206 -15.99 -15.62 13.95
N GLU A 207 -17.25 -15.97 14.21
CA GLU A 207 -18.13 -16.53 13.19
C GLU A 207 -18.67 -15.41 12.29
N TYR A 208 -19.00 -15.74 11.04
CA TYR A 208 -19.62 -14.84 10.05
C TYR A 208 -21.08 -14.46 10.42
N LEU A 209 -21.34 -14.17 11.68
CA LEU A 209 -22.65 -13.74 12.17
C LEU A 209 -22.63 -12.22 12.35
N GLY A 210 -22.81 -11.47 11.24
CA GLY A 210 -22.93 -10.01 11.24
C GLY A 210 -22.24 -9.34 10.06
N ASP A 211 -22.63 -8.11 9.76
CA ASP A 211 -22.27 -7.30 8.60
C ASP A 211 -20.82 -6.77 8.58
N LYS A 212 -19.96 -7.14 9.52
CA LYS A 212 -18.58 -6.65 9.58
C LYS A 212 -17.62 -7.64 8.97
N ASN A 213 -16.84 -7.15 8.01
CA ASN A 213 -15.66 -7.84 7.48
C ASN A 213 -14.67 -8.10 8.63
N LYS A 214 -14.09 -9.29 8.67
CA LYS A 214 -13.15 -9.72 9.71
C LYS A 214 -11.81 -10.19 9.15
N ASP A 215 -11.49 -9.75 7.94
CA ASP A 215 -10.23 -10.09 7.28
C ASP A 215 -9.04 -9.76 8.19
N VAL A 216 -8.08 -10.66 8.25
CA VAL A 216 -6.85 -10.45 9.04
C VAL A 216 -5.87 -9.67 8.18
N THR A 217 -5.74 -8.38 8.48
CA THR A 217 -4.98 -7.40 7.70
C THR A 217 -3.50 -7.36 8.06
N THR A 218 -3.17 -7.66 9.32
CA THR A 218 -1.79 -7.58 9.82
C THR A 218 -1.55 -8.59 10.93
N LEU A 219 -0.30 -9.03 11.08
CA LEU A 219 0.11 -9.90 12.16
C LEU A 219 1.61 -9.74 12.48
N GLU A 220 1.96 -9.97 13.73
CA GLU A 220 3.35 -9.97 14.18
C GLU A 220 3.56 -10.86 15.40
N TRP A 221 4.67 -11.61 15.42
CA TRP A 221 5.10 -12.35 16.60
C TRP A 221 5.74 -11.43 17.63
N SER A 222 5.49 -11.70 18.91
CA SER A 222 6.24 -11.06 19.99
C SER A 222 7.73 -11.38 19.89
N PRO A 223 8.64 -10.49 20.35
CA PRO A 223 10.08 -10.70 20.26
C PRO A 223 10.57 -11.99 20.94
N ASN A 224 9.88 -12.45 21.98
CA ASN A 224 10.18 -13.71 22.67
C ASN A 224 9.54 -14.93 22.01
N GLY A 225 8.82 -14.77 20.91
CA GLY A 225 8.16 -15.85 20.14
C GLY A 225 6.97 -16.53 20.80
N LYS A 226 6.53 -16.06 21.97
CA LYS A 226 5.46 -16.72 22.75
C LYS A 226 4.06 -16.37 22.26
N PHE A 227 3.88 -15.15 21.77
CA PHE A 227 2.57 -14.62 21.38
C PHE A 227 2.57 -14.16 19.93
N LEU A 228 1.42 -14.33 19.28
CA LEU A 228 1.11 -13.76 17.98
C LEU A 228 0.03 -12.69 18.15
N ALA A 229 0.29 -11.47 17.69
CA ALA A 229 -0.73 -10.44 17.56
C ALA A 229 -1.29 -10.46 16.15
N THR A 230 -2.60 -10.31 16.02
CA THR A 230 -3.31 -10.19 14.75
C THR A 230 -4.24 -8.99 14.78
N GLY A 231 -4.23 -8.18 13.73
CA GLY A 231 -5.18 -7.08 13.51
C GLY A 231 -6.17 -7.43 12.41
N SER A 232 -7.38 -6.96 12.57
CA SER A 232 -8.47 -7.30 11.67
C SER A 232 -9.22 -6.07 11.19
N TYR A 233 -9.92 -6.24 10.08
CA TYR A 233 -10.78 -5.24 9.48
C TYR A 233 -11.97 -4.85 10.39
N ASP A 234 -12.33 -5.71 11.35
CA ASP A 234 -13.37 -5.41 12.35
C ASP A 234 -12.93 -4.39 13.42
N GLY A 235 -11.67 -3.93 13.38
CA GLY A 235 -11.10 -3.00 14.36
C GLY A 235 -10.64 -3.66 15.65
N VAL A 236 -10.59 -4.99 15.70
CA VAL A 236 -10.18 -5.74 16.90
C VAL A 236 -8.81 -6.35 16.70
N ALA A 237 -7.87 -6.03 17.57
CA ALA A 237 -6.62 -6.77 17.66
C ALA A 237 -6.78 -7.94 18.65
N ARG A 238 -6.17 -9.08 18.34
CA ARG A 238 -6.19 -10.28 19.18
C ARG A 238 -4.78 -10.77 19.40
N VAL A 239 -4.51 -11.24 20.61
CA VAL A 239 -3.23 -11.84 20.98
C VAL A 239 -3.45 -13.30 21.30
N TRP A 240 -2.67 -14.16 20.70
CA TRP A 240 -2.77 -15.62 20.76
C TRP A 240 -1.48 -16.22 21.27
N ASP A 241 -1.57 -17.35 21.96
CA ASP A 241 -0.41 -18.22 22.18
C ASP A 241 -0.14 -19.08 20.92
N HIS A 242 0.96 -19.78 20.90
CA HIS A 242 1.33 -20.65 19.77
C HIS A 242 0.45 -21.92 19.65
N GLU A 243 -0.35 -22.21 20.66
CA GLU A 243 -1.32 -23.31 20.67
C GLU A 243 -2.66 -22.89 20.09
N GLY A 244 -2.88 -21.58 19.90
CA GLY A 244 -4.08 -21.00 19.31
C GLY A 244 -5.14 -20.54 20.30
N ASN A 245 -4.79 -20.44 21.59
CA ASN A 245 -5.69 -19.88 22.58
C ASN A 245 -5.62 -18.35 22.57
N ILE A 246 -6.77 -17.69 22.71
CA ILE A 246 -6.83 -16.22 22.84
C ILE A 246 -6.33 -15.85 24.25
N VAL A 247 -5.29 -15.02 24.27
CA VAL A 247 -4.76 -14.43 25.50
C VAL A 247 -5.40 -13.09 25.80
N TYR A 248 -5.50 -12.22 24.76
CA TYR A 248 -6.15 -10.90 24.88
C TYR A 248 -6.99 -10.60 23.65
N THR A 249 -8.10 -9.86 23.89
CA THR A 249 -8.95 -9.23 22.86
C THR A 249 -8.96 -7.73 23.09
N LEU A 250 -8.37 -6.98 22.17
CA LEU A 250 -8.10 -5.54 22.27
C LEU A 250 -9.11 -4.81 21.36
N ASN A 251 -10.22 -4.37 21.93
CA ASN A 251 -11.36 -3.81 21.20
C ASN A 251 -11.58 -2.34 21.59
N GLN A 252 -10.84 -1.42 20.97
CA GLN A 252 -10.96 0.02 21.17
C GLN A 252 -11.04 0.80 19.87
N HIS A 253 -10.39 0.31 18.79
CA HIS A 253 -10.47 0.94 17.49
C HIS A 253 -11.89 0.88 16.91
N LYS A 254 -12.27 1.92 16.17
CA LYS A 254 -13.57 2.08 15.52
C LYS A 254 -13.54 1.78 14.02
N GLY A 255 -12.40 1.39 13.51
CA GLY A 255 -12.18 1.05 12.10
C GLY A 255 -11.09 -0.01 11.93
N PRO A 256 -10.88 -0.48 10.70
CA PRO A 256 -9.86 -1.46 10.35
C PRO A 256 -8.49 -1.16 10.96
N ILE A 257 -7.80 -2.20 11.43
CA ILE A 257 -6.42 -2.10 11.88
C ILE A 257 -5.53 -2.47 10.69
N PHE A 258 -4.62 -1.56 10.29
CA PHE A 258 -3.74 -1.77 9.16
C PHE A 258 -2.33 -2.22 9.54
N SER A 259 -1.85 -1.81 10.70
CA SER A 259 -0.51 -2.17 11.18
C SER A 259 -0.52 -2.50 12.66
N LEU A 260 0.24 -3.52 13.04
CA LEU A 260 0.52 -3.94 14.41
C LEU A 260 2.02 -4.14 14.59
N LYS A 261 2.58 -3.61 15.70
CA LYS A 261 3.99 -3.77 16.04
C LYS A 261 4.20 -3.99 17.52
N TRP A 262 4.95 -5.04 17.86
CA TRP A 262 5.45 -5.23 19.21
C TRP A 262 6.62 -4.28 19.51
N SER A 263 6.66 -3.73 20.71
CA SER A 263 7.86 -3.03 21.18
C SER A 263 9.06 -3.99 21.30
N LYS A 264 10.28 -3.48 21.25
CA LYS A 264 11.51 -4.31 21.25
C LYS A 264 11.62 -5.22 22.49
N GLY A 265 11.18 -4.76 23.65
CA GLY A 265 11.11 -5.55 24.88
C GLY A 265 9.87 -6.45 24.99
N GLY A 266 8.87 -6.26 24.12
CA GLY A 266 7.61 -7.00 24.14
C GLY A 266 6.64 -6.59 25.25
N ALA A 267 6.89 -5.44 25.90
CA ALA A 267 6.01 -4.91 26.94
C ALA A 267 4.75 -4.27 26.37
N TYR A 268 4.84 -3.73 25.17
CA TYR A 268 3.77 -3.01 24.50
C TYR A 268 3.49 -3.57 23.11
N LEU A 269 2.21 -3.43 22.69
CA LEU A 269 1.78 -3.61 21.33
C LEU A 269 1.26 -2.26 20.83
N LEU A 270 1.60 -1.88 19.60
CA LEU A 270 1.16 -0.66 18.93
C LEU A 270 0.27 -1.03 17.76
N SER A 271 -0.84 -0.31 17.57
CA SER A 271 -1.74 -0.48 16.43
C SER A 271 -2.01 0.84 15.72
N GLY A 272 -2.05 0.81 14.38
CA GLY A 272 -2.48 1.90 13.52
C GLY A 272 -3.77 1.53 12.79
N SER A 273 -4.71 2.48 12.68
CA SER A 273 -6.07 2.18 12.22
C SER A 273 -6.61 3.22 11.23
N TYR A 274 -7.58 2.74 10.44
CA TYR A 274 -8.46 3.57 9.60
C TYR A 274 -9.20 4.66 10.40
N ASP A 275 -9.45 4.44 11.70
CA ASP A 275 -10.09 5.42 12.58
C ASP A 275 -9.22 6.65 12.88
N LYS A 276 -8.06 6.78 12.20
CA LYS A 276 -7.10 7.90 12.28
C LYS A 276 -6.29 7.92 13.58
N THR A 277 -6.41 6.88 14.38
CA THR A 277 -5.73 6.80 15.68
C THR A 277 -4.65 5.74 15.70
N THR A 278 -3.66 5.93 16.56
CA THR A 278 -2.75 4.87 16.98
C THR A 278 -2.96 4.58 18.45
N ILE A 279 -2.88 3.32 18.84
CA ILE A 279 -3.09 2.88 20.21
C ILE A 279 -1.90 2.04 20.67
N VAL A 280 -1.40 2.38 21.87
CA VAL A 280 -0.44 1.56 22.60
C VAL A 280 -1.19 0.75 23.65
N TRP A 281 -0.95 -0.55 23.66
CA TRP A 281 -1.53 -1.51 24.56
C TRP A 281 -0.47 -2.04 25.52
N ASP A 282 -0.81 -2.14 26.80
CA ASP A 282 0.03 -2.74 27.83
C ASP A 282 -0.18 -4.25 27.85
N MET A 283 0.87 -5.01 27.51
CA MET A 283 0.79 -6.46 27.39
C MET A 283 0.94 -7.21 28.72
N ALA A 284 1.15 -6.53 29.83
CA ALA A 284 1.07 -7.16 31.15
C ALA A 284 -0.37 -7.51 31.54
N GLY A 285 -1.36 -6.76 31.06
CA GLY A 285 -2.78 -6.96 31.34
C GLY A 285 -3.69 -6.98 30.13
N GLY A 286 -3.17 -6.79 28.91
CA GLY A 286 -4.00 -6.66 27.70
C GLY A 286 -4.91 -5.43 27.73
N THR A 287 -4.43 -4.31 28.29
CA THR A 287 -5.22 -3.09 28.52
C THR A 287 -4.73 -1.92 27.69
N LEU A 288 -5.63 -0.96 27.45
CA LEU A 288 -5.28 0.32 26.83
C LEU A 288 -4.22 1.05 27.69
N LYS A 289 -3.06 1.34 27.12
CA LYS A 289 -2.05 2.19 27.75
C LYS A 289 -2.26 3.64 27.39
N GLN A 290 -2.34 3.94 26.08
CA GLN A 290 -2.53 5.31 25.58
C GLN A 290 -3.06 5.29 24.16
N GLN A 291 -3.96 6.22 23.83
CA GLN A 291 -4.45 6.46 22.48
C GLN A 291 -3.99 7.83 22.00
N PHE A 292 -3.59 7.90 20.71
CA PHE A 292 -3.06 9.10 20.08
C PHE A 292 -3.93 9.47 18.87
N ASN A 293 -4.34 10.74 18.79
CA ASN A 293 -5.29 11.27 17.78
C ASN A 293 -4.64 12.40 16.97
N TYR A 294 -3.47 12.15 16.39
CA TYR A 294 -2.71 13.20 15.71
C TYR A 294 -2.89 13.24 14.21
N HIS A 295 -3.36 12.15 13.63
CA HIS A 295 -3.66 12.08 12.22
C HIS A 295 -5.07 12.60 11.91
N THR A 296 -5.21 13.24 10.75
CA THR A 296 -6.51 13.72 10.24
C THR A 296 -7.15 12.73 9.26
N ALA A 297 -6.38 11.70 8.87
CA ALA A 297 -6.78 10.63 7.97
C ALA A 297 -6.22 9.27 8.48
N PRO A 298 -6.56 8.12 7.86
CA PRO A 298 -6.14 6.79 8.30
C PRO A 298 -4.64 6.66 8.58
N ALA A 299 -4.27 6.00 9.69
CA ALA A 299 -2.89 5.61 10.00
C ALA A 299 -2.59 4.27 9.33
N LEU A 300 -1.67 4.26 8.35
CA LEU A 300 -1.39 3.09 7.52
C LEU A 300 -0.32 2.17 8.09
N ASP A 301 0.76 2.74 8.63
CA ASP A 301 1.86 1.95 9.20
C ASP A 301 2.40 2.60 10.48
N VAL A 302 2.96 1.74 11.33
CA VAL A 302 3.58 2.14 12.60
C VAL A 302 4.87 1.37 12.81
N ASP A 303 5.83 1.97 13.55
CA ASP A 303 7.08 1.29 13.91
C ASP A 303 7.67 1.83 15.22
N TRP A 304 8.30 0.95 16.00
CA TRP A 304 8.90 1.27 17.28
C TRP A 304 10.37 1.67 17.20
N ASN A 305 10.75 2.70 17.96
CA ASN A 305 12.12 2.97 18.31
C ASN A 305 12.35 2.66 19.81
N GLY A 306 12.69 1.43 20.11
CA GLY A 306 12.78 0.93 21.50
C GLY A 306 11.44 0.50 22.07
N ASP A 307 11.15 0.92 23.33
CA ASP A 307 9.93 0.54 24.04
C ASP A 307 9.04 1.75 24.37
N ASP A 308 9.50 2.98 24.13
CA ASP A 308 8.78 4.19 24.55
C ASP A 308 8.56 5.23 23.43
N VAL A 309 9.26 5.11 22.30
CA VAL A 309 9.11 6.00 21.14
C VAL A 309 8.65 5.19 19.94
N PHE A 310 7.70 5.73 19.19
CA PHE A 310 7.24 5.15 17.94
C PHE A 310 6.97 6.21 16.87
N ALA A 311 6.93 5.77 15.63
CA ALA A 311 6.50 6.58 14.50
C ALA A 311 5.21 5.99 13.91
N SER A 312 4.37 6.86 13.34
CA SER A 312 3.21 6.50 12.53
C SER A 312 3.17 7.34 11.26
N CYS A 313 2.64 6.76 10.18
CA CYS A 313 2.39 7.47 8.93
C CYS A 313 0.93 7.35 8.50
N SER A 314 0.49 8.26 7.65
CA SER A 314 -0.92 8.41 7.33
C SER A 314 -1.18 8.88 5.90
N THR A 315 -2.39 8.64 5.44
CA THR A 315 -2.93 9.24 4.23
C THR A 315 -3.12 10.76 4.35
N ASP A 316 -2.92 11.34 5.54
CA ASP A 316 -2.82 12.80 5.73
C ASP A 316 -1.48 13.40 5.27
N LYS A 317 -0.61 12.60 4.63
CA LYS A 317 0.69 12.97 4.06
C LYS A 317 1.78 13.25 5.10
N SER A 318 1.51 12.99 6.37
CA SER A 318 2.43 13.26 7.47
C SER A 318 3.00 12.00 8.10
N VAL A 319 4.17 12.15 8.70
CA VAL A 319 4.78 11.19 9.63
C VAL A 319 4.84 11.84 11.00
N VAL A 320 4.40 11.11 12.03
CA VAL A 320 4.36 11.62 13.41
C VAL A 320 5.17 10.70 14.31
N ILE A 321 6.03 11.28 15.15
CA ILE A 321 6.78 10.57 16.19
C ILE A 321 6.17 10.89 17.54
N CYS A 322 5.86 9.84 18.30
CA CYS A 322 5.22 9.95 19.60
C CYS A 322 6.03 9.24 20.69
N LYS A 323 5.91 9.73 21.90
CA LYS A 323 6.48 9.09 23.10
C LYS A 323 5.38 8.63 24.05
N VAL A 324 5.47 7.38 24.49
CA VAL A 324 4.52 6.77 25.42
C VAL A 324 4.65 7.41 26.82
N GLY A 325 3.51 7.66 27.46
CA GLY A 325 3.48 8.25 28.81
C GLY A 325 3.61 9.77 28.84
N VAL A 326 3.81 10.42 27.71
CA VAL A 326 3.79 11.89 27.61
C VAL A 326 2.35 12.30 27.25
N PRO A 327 1.76 13.32 27.93
CA PRO A 327 0.44 13.82 27.58
C PRO A 327 0.38 14.27 26.13
N SER A 328 -0.76 14.08 25.48
CA SER A 328 -0.98 14.48 24.09
C SER A 328 -0.97 15.99 23.86
N GLU A 329 -1.06 16.79 24.92
CA GLU A 329 -1.02 18.25 24.88
C GLU A 329 0.21 18.74 25.67
N GLY A 330 1.20 19.32 24.99
CA GLY A 330 2.38 19.90 25.60
C GLY A 330 3.57 19.99 24.65
N GLU A 331 4.46 20.98 24.87
CA GLU A 331 5.71 21.12 24.12
C GLU A 331 6.59 19.87 24.30
N GLY A 332 7.01 19.26 23.19
CA GLY A 332 7.96 18.14 23.16
C GLY A 332 7.35 16.74 23.20
N SER A 333 6.02 16.61 23.11
CA SER A 333 5.36 15.28 23.10
C SER A 333 5.33 14.64 21.72
N ILE A 334 5.45 15.42 20.64
CA ILE A 334 5.27 14.97 19.25
C ILE A 334 6.21 15.75 18.35
N GLU A 335 6.85 15.02 17.42
CA GLU A 335 7.47 15.62 16.25
C GLU A 335 6.67 15.20 15.01
N ARG A 336 6.29 16.17 14.19
CA ARG A 336 5.58 15.96 12.92
C ARG A 336 6.51 16.32 11.78
N PHE A 337 6.68 15.38 10.84
CA PHE A 337 7.39 15.59 9.61
C PHE A 337 6.39 15.77 8.47
N GLU A 338 6.49 16.89 7.81
CA GLU A 338 5.72 17.26 6.63
C GLU A 338 6.70 17.41 5.45
N GLY A 339 6.37 16.89 4.29
CA GLY A 339 7.26 16.94 3.14
C GLY A 339 6.87 15.98 2.03
N HIS A 340 6.07 14.96 2.33
CA HIS A 340 5.38 14.18 1.32
C HIS A 340 4.20 14.95 0.73
N THR A 341 3.98 14.81 -0.57
CA THR A 341 2.89 15.50 -1.27
C THR A 341 1.67 14.61 -1.49
N ASP A 342 1.78 13.33 -1.13
CA ASP A 342 0.69 12.36 -1.17
C ASP A 342 0.74 11.37 0.01
N GLU A 343 -0.15 10.37 0.03
CA GLU A 343 -0.30 9.39 1.12
C GLU A 343 1.03 8.72 1.48
N VAL A 344 1.30 8.57 2.77
CA VAL A 344 2.51 7.91 3.28
C VAL A 344 2.18 6.48 3.64
N ASN A 345 2.70 5.53 2.85
CA ASN A 345 2.34 4.12 2.92
C ASN A 345 3.08 3.33 4.01
N ALA A 346 4.34 3.66 4.25
CA ALA A 346 5.12 2.94 5.25
C ALA A 346 6.13 3.84 5.95
N VAL A 347 6.45 3.47 7.20
CA VAL A 347 7.43 4.15 8.05
C VAL A 347 8.24 3.11 8.83
N LYS A 348 9.58 3.21 8.80
CA LYS A 348 10.47 2.28 9.51
C LYS A 348 11.68 2.98 10.12
N TRP A 349 11.97 2.64 11.36
CA TRP A 349 13.20 3.03 12.04
C TRP A 349 14.40 2.21 11.57
N SER A 350 15.56 2.87 11.46
CA SER A 350 16.82 2.16 11.29
C SER A 350 17.12 1.25 12.50
N PRO A 351 17.93 0.19 12.35
CA PRO A 351 18.21 -0.74 13.45
C PRO A 351 18.72 -0.09 14.74
N ASP A 352 19.49 1.00 14.62
CA ASP A 352 20.02 1.77 15.73
C ASP A 352 19.05 2.84 16.26
N GLY A 353 17.93 3.06 15.58
CA GLY A 353 16.94 4.08 15.92
C GLY A 353 17.38 5.52 15.64
N ALA A 354 18.49 5.74 14.93
CA ALA A 354 19.02 7.07 14.64
C ALA A 354 18.34 7.75 13.44
N LEU A 355 17.80 6.94 12.51
CA LEU A 355 17.14 7.41 11.29
C LEU A 355 15.74 6.82 11.20
N LEU A 356 14.83 7.59 10.63
CA LEU A 356 13.50 7.15 10.25
C LEU A 356 13.38 7.24 8.73
N ALA A 357 12.78 6.25 8.08
CA ALA A 357 12.46 6.31 6.66
C ALA A 357 10.96 6.24 6.45
N SER A 358 10.46 6.97 5.46
CA SER A 358 9.06 6.93 5.00
C SER A 358 9.00 6.83 3.47
N CYS A 359 7.94 6.25 2.94
CA CYS A 359 7.66 6.20 1.51
C CYS A 359 6.20 6.53 1.21
N SER A 360 5.94 7.03 0.00
CA SER A 360 4.67 7.66 -0.35
C SER A 360 4.24 7.35 -1.78
N ASP A 361 2.94 7.58 -2.02
CA ASP A 361 2.32 7.61 -3.34
C ASP A 361 2.84 8.77 -4.21
N ASP A 362 3.52 9.76 -3.62
CA ASP A 362 4.21 10.81 -4.36
C ASP A 362 5.45 10.32 -5.13
N GLY A 363 5.75 9.02 -5.08
CA GLY A 363 6.89 8.41 -5.75
C GLY A 363 8.23 8.65 -5.03
N THR A 364 8.21 9.22 -3.84
CA THR A 364 9.44 9.53 -3.08
C THR A 364 9.59 8.68 -1.83
N ALA A 365 10.84 8.43 -1.45
CA ALA A 365 11.18 7.94 -0.12
C ALA A 365 12.06 8.97 0.59
N LYS A 366 11.77 9.23 1.86
CA LYS A 366 12.48 10.25 2.65
C LYS A 366 13.13 9.61 3.85
N VAL A 367 14.32 10.10 4.20
CA VAL A 367 15.04 9.73 5.41
C VAL A 367 15.10 10.94 6.34
N TRP A 368 14.63 10.75 7.56
CA TRP A 368 14.53 11.77 8.59
C TRP A 368 15.51 11.49 9.72
N SER A 369 15.96 12.54 10.39
CA SER A 369 16.80 12.44 11.58
C SER A 369 16.27 13.33 12.70
N LEU A 370 16.21 12.80 13.92
CA LEU A 370 15.89 13.58 15.11
C LEU A 370 17.05 14.49 15.58
N ASP A 371 18.24 14.28 15.03
CA ASP A 371 19.39 15.12 15.33
C ASP A 371 19.31 16.46 14.59
N LYS A 372 18.78 17.48 15.27
CA LYS A 372 18.64 18.86 14.74
C LYS A 372 19.95 19.46 14.23
N LYS A 373 21.11 18.93 14.65
CA LYS A 373 22.39 19.35 14.12
C LYS A 373 22.64 18.89 12.68
N LYS A 374 21.95 17.82 12.25
CA LYS A 374 22.07 17.28 10.89
C LYS A 374 21.10 17.96 9.91
N THR A 375 19.95 18.39 10.39
CA THR A 375 18.84 18.91 9.55
C THR A 375 18.63 20.42 9.67
N GLY A 376 19.35 21.08 10.59
CA GLY A 376 19.28 22.53 10.79
C GLY A 376 18.01 23.00 11.51
N ASP A 377 16.84 22.69 10.99
CA ASP A 377 15.52 23.02 11.53
C ASP A 377 14.80 21.82 12.19
N GLY A 378 15.29 20.60 11.92
CA GLY A 378 14.67 19.35 12.40
C GLY A 378 13.41 18.92 11.65
N ALA A 379 12.98 19.69 10.66
CA ALA A 379 11.74 19.43 9.92
C ALA A 379 11.98 18.90 8.50
N SER A 380 13.14 19.24 7.92
CA SER A 380 13.50 18.79 6.57
C SER A 380 14.07 17.37 6.55
N PRO A 381 13.81 16.58 5.52
CA PRO A 381 14.43 15.26 5.39
C PRO A 381 15.95 15.37 5.21
N LEU A 382 16.68 14.42 5.79
CA LEU A 382 18.12 14.28 5.58
C LEU A 382 18.43 13.90 4.12
N HIS A 383 17.60 13.03 3.56
CA HIS A 383 17.64 12.62 2.15
C HIS A 383 16.23 12.53 1.59
N ASP A 384 16.10 12.91 0.32
CA ASP A 384 14.88 12.80 -0.47
C ASP A 384 15.21 11.98 -1.74
N PHE A 385 14.69 10.76 -1.82
CA PHE A 385 14.92 9.83 -2.93
C PHE A 385 13.77 9.93 -3.91
N THR A 386 14.01 10.49 -5.09
CA THR A 386 12.99 10.86 -6.08
C THR A 386 13.12 10.06 -7.39
N ASP A 387 13.93 9.02 -7.45
CA ASP A 387 14.22 8.29 -8.69
C ASP A 387 13.09 7.31 -9.10
N HIS A 388 12.18 6.92 -8.20
CA HIS A 388 11.01 6.13 -8.58
C HIS A 388 10.04 6.98 -9.41
N THR A 389 9.39 6.34 -10.38
CA THR A 389 8.49 7.01 -11.32
C THR A 389 7.01 6.81 -11.01
N LYS A 390 6.72 5.99 -10.00
CA LYS A 390 5.38 5.70 -9.49
C LYS A 390 5.41 5.55 -7.97
N GLU A 391 4.26 5.33 -7.38
CA GLU A 391 4.02 5.13 -5.96
C GLU A 391 5.00 4.13 -5.36
N ILE A 392 5.51 4.41 -4.16
CA ILE A 392 6.33 3.49 -3.39
C ILE A 392 5.45 2.88 -2.30
N TYR A 393 5.18 1.59 -2.41
CA TYR A 393 4.27 0.90 -1.51
C TYR A 393 4.91 0.52 -0.17
N THR A 394 6.17 0.06 -0.18
CA THR A 394 6.84 -0.38 1.04
C THR A 394 8.33 -0.08 1.03
N LEU A 395 8.89 -0.03 2.22
CA LEU A 395 10.33 0.11 2.44
C LEU A 395 10.81 -0.78 3.59
N LYS A 396 12.08 -1.16 3.55
CA LYS A 396 12.73 -1.95 4.62
C LYS A 396 14.18 -1.49 4.79
N TRP A 397 14.61 -1.36 6.03
CA TRP A 397 16.04 -1.24 6.34
C TRP A 397 16.72 -2.60 6.28
N SER A 398 17.95 -2.63 5.80
CA SER A 398 18.78 -3.83 5.92
C SER A 398 19.10 -4.08 7.40
N PRO A 399 19.17 -5.35 7.86
CA PRO A 399 19.58 -5.69 9.23
C PRO A 399 21.10 -5.54 9.41
N THR A 400 21.64 -4.36 9.09
CA THR A 400 23.08 -4.01 9.06
C THR A 400 23.32 -2.69 9.77
N GLY A 401 24.59 -2.35 9.98
CA GLY A 401 24.97 -1.14 10.70
C GLY A 401 24.81 -1.24 12.22
N PRO A 402 25.08 -0.16 12.95
CA PRO A 402 24.96 -0.13 14.40
C PRO A 402 23.60 -0.61 14.88
N GLY A 403 23.56 -1.27 16.04
CA GLY A 403 22.30 -1.78 16.62
C GLY A 403 21.72 -3.02 15.96
N SER A 404 22.29 -3.52 14.86
CA SER A 404 21.84 -4.68 14.11
C SER A 404 22.66 -5.95 14.38
N PRO A 405 22.18 -7.12 13.94
CA PRO A 405 22.96 -8.37 13.96
C PRO A 405 24.24 -8.32 13.09
N ASN A 406 24.31 -7.44 12.11
CA ASN A 406 25.42 -7.32 11.16
C ASN A 406 26.07 -5.91 11.21
N PRO A 407 26.68 -5.52 12.35
CA PRO A 407 27.11 -4.12 12.56
C PRO A 407 28.25 -3.65 11.67
N GLN A 408 28.99 -4.56 11.06
CA GLN A 408 30.13 -4.25 10.17
C GLN A 408 29.73 -4.04 8.70
N LYS A 409 28.49 -4.43 8.33
CA LYS A 409 27.98 -4.19 6.97
C LYS A 409 27.38 -2.79 6.87
N PRO A 410 27.48 -2.11 5.69
CA PRO A 410 26.87 -0.81 5.49
C PRO A 410 25.33 -0.89 5.61
N LEU A 411 24.74 0.12 6.23
CA LEU A 411 23.28 0.26 6.31
C LEU A 411 22.74 0.62 4.92
N LEU A 412 21.69 -0.06 4.50
CA LEU A 412 20.96 0.20 3.27
C LEU A 412 19.47 0.33 3.54
N LEU A 413 18.80 1.15 2.74
CA LEU A 413 17.35 1.21 2.65
C LEU A 413 16.92 0.55 1.33
N ALA A 414 15.90 -0.29 1.36
CA ALA A 414 15.26 -0.82 0.16
C ALA A 414 13.85 -0.25 0.02
N THR A 415 13.45 0.09 -1.20
CA THR A 415 12.11 0.54 -1.55
C THR A 415 11.54 -0.32 -2.67
N ALA A 416 10.24 -0.60 -2.63
CA ALA A 416 9.50 -1.33 -3.67
C ALA A 416 8.39 -0.45 -4.22
N SER A 417 8.32 -0.34 -5.55
CA SER A 417 7.44 0.60 -6.22
C SER A 417 6.56 -0.04 -7.28
N PHE A 418 5.49 0.67 -7.61
CA PHE A 418 4.59 0.37 -8.71
C PHE A 418 5.21 0.69 -10.09
N ASP A 419 6.42 1.26 -10.13
CA ASP A 419 7.24 1.35 -11.35
C ASP A 419 7.91 0.01 -11.73
N ASN A 420 7.64 -1.06 -10.98
CA ASN A 420 8.14 -2.42 -11.13
C ASN A 420 9.59 -2.61 -10.67
N ASP A 421 10.22 -1.61 -10.07
CA ASP A 421 11.60 -1.69 -9.60
C ASP A 421 11.66 -1.80 -8.07
N VAL A 422 12.73 -2.45 -7.62
CA VAL A 422 13.23 -2.33 -6.25
C VAL A 422 14.52 -1.53 -6.29
N ARG A 423 14.66 -0.53 -5.42
CA ARG A 423 15.88 0.28 -5.33
C ARG A 423 16.53 0.11 -3.97
N LEU A 424 17.86 0.05 -3.98
CA LEU A 424 18.70 0.02 -2.78
C LEU A 424 19.40 1.37 -2.64
N TRP A 425 19.27 1.99 -1.48
CA TRP A 425 19.77 3.33 -1.21
C TRP A 425 20.79 3.32 -0.09
N SER A 426 21.80 4.17 -0.19
CA SER A 426 22.76 4.43 0.88
C SER A 426 22.33 5.67 1.66
N PRO A 427 21.96 5.55 2.95
CA PRO A 427 21.62 6.70 3.79
C PRO A 427 22.84 7.56 4.16
N VAL A 428 24.06 7.05 3.89
CA VAL A 428 25.29 7.80 4.13
C VAL A 428 25.59 8.75 2.99
N THR A 429 25.44 8.29 1.75
CA THR A 429 25.74 9.10 0.55
C THR A 429 24.52 9.78 -0.05
N GLY A 430 23.30 9.38 0.35
CA GLY A 430 22.05 9.89 -0.22
C GLY A 430 21.85 9.47 -1.69
N SER A 431 22.41 8.34 -2.13
CA SER A 431 22.37 7.90 -3.53
C SER A 431 21.83 6.49 -3.69
N CYS A 432 21.25 6.20 -4.86
CA CYS A 432 20.88 4.86 -5.27
C CYS A 432 22.13 4.02 -5.50
N VAL A 433 22.19 2.85 -4.84
CA VAL A 433 23.30 1.89 -4.96
C VAL A 433 23.02 0.89 -6.07
N HIS A 434 21.79 0.36 -6.10
CA HIS A 434 21.34 -0.60 -7.11
C HIS A 434 19.89 -0.35 -7.49
N VAL A 435 19.59 -0.58 -8.77
CA VAL A 435 18.21 -0.72 -9.29
C VAL A 435 18.01 -2.17 -9.70
N LEU A 436 17.06 -2.85 -9.07
CA LEU A 436 16.76 -4.27 -9.30
C LEU A 436 15.53 -4.35 -10.21
N SER A 437 15.76 -4.26 -11.53
CA SER A 437 14.75 -4.18 -12.58
C SER A 437 14.55 -5.52 -13.27
N ARG A 438 13.54 -6.28 -12.89
CA ARG A 438 13.15 -7.55 -13.51
C ARG A 438 11.65 -7.82 -13.46
N HIS A 439 10.99 -7.23 -12.48
CA HIS A 439 9.55 -7.37 -12.39
C HIS A 439 8.88 -6.67 -13.58
N THR A 440 7.81 -7.26 -14.08
CA THR A 440 7.00 -6.71 -15.17
C THR A 440 5.67 -6.14 -14.68
N GLN A 441 5.45 -6.26 -13.36
CA GLN A 441 4.27 -5.75 -12.66
C GLN A 441 4.71 -5.14 -11.33
N PRO A 442 3.90 -4.29 -10.70
CA PRO A 442 4.20 -3.62 -9.44
C PRO A 442 4.79 -4.53 -8.38
N VAL A 443 5.84 -4.07 -7.70
CA VAL A 443 6.46 -4.79 -6.59
C VAL A 443 5.77 -4.38 -5.30
N TYR A 444 5.15 -5.34 -4.64
CA TYR A 444 4.31 -5.10 -3.49
C TYR A 444 5.00 -5.38 -2.15
N SER A 445 5.93 -6.31 -2.11
CA SER A 445 6.63 -6.68 -0.87
C SER A 445 8.10 -6.97 -1.10
N ILE A 446 8.92 -6.60 -0.12
CA ILE A 446 10.36 -6.87 -0.07
C ILE A 446 10.79 -7.32 1.33
N ALA A 447 11.78 -8.19 1.40
CA ALA A 447 12.37 -8.62 2.66
C ALA A 447 13.87 -8.89 2.51
N PHE A 448 14.68 -8.27 3.39
CA PHE A 448 16.09 -8.64 3.52
C PHE A 448 16.24 -10.00 4.21
N SER A 449 17.21 -10.78 3.79
CA SER A 449 17.63 -11.95 4.55
C SER A 449 18.30 -11.54 5.87
N PRO A 450 18.30 -12.40 6.91
CA PRO A 450 18.90 -12.07 8.21
C PRO A 450 20.37 -11.66 8.16
N SER A 451 21.13 -12.20 7.23
CA SER A 451 22.53 -11.80 6.99
C SER A 451 22.68 -10.51 6.18
N ALA A 452 21.58 -10.00 5.60
CA ALA A 452 21.56 -8.95 4.59
C ALA A 452 22.43 -9.26 3.35
N THR A 453 22.66 -10.52 3.07
CA THR A 453 23.35 -10.93 1.83
C THR A 453 22.39 -10.93 0.66
N TYR A 454 21.11 -11.23 0.94
CA TYR A 454 20.06 -11.34 -0.06
C TYR A 454 18.87 -10.43 0.26
N ILE A 455 18.12 -10.08 -0.78
CA ILE A 455 16.81 -9.46 -0.67
C ILE A 455 15.83 -10.24 -1.54
N ALA A 456 14.65 -10.52 -1.01
CA ALA A 456 13.52 -11.10 -1.74
C ALA A 456 12.57 -10.00 -2.16
N SER A 457 11.97 -10.09 -3.35
CA SER A 457 10.94 -9.18 -3.83
C SER A 457 9.80 -9.94 -4.47
N GLY A 458 8.56 -9.58 -4.13
CA GLY A 458 7.32 -10.17 -4.64
C GLY A 458 6.48 -9.15 -5.41
N SER A 459 5.93 -9.54 -6.56
CA SER A 459 5.12 -8.68 -7.42
C SER A 459 3.70 -9.21 -7.66
N LEU A 460 2.84 -8.33 -8.15
CA LEU A 460 1.46 -8.63 -8.53
C LEU A 460 1.32 -9.60 -9.73
N ALA A 461 2.42 -10.06 -10.33
CA ALA A 461 2.42 -11.14 -11.33
C ALA A 461 2.77 -12.52 -10.76
N GLY A 462 2.83 -12.66 -9.42
CA GLY A 462 3.22 -13.90 -8.77
C GLY A 462 4.70 -14.26 -8.89
N LYS A 463 5.53 -13.32 -9.32
CA LYS A 463 6.98 -13.49 -9.43
C LYS A 463 7.65 -13.14 -8.11
N LEU A 464 8.42 -14.09 -7.57
CA LEU A 464 9.32 -13.91 -6.44
C LEU A 464 10.75 -13.96 -6.97
N TYR A 465 11.49 -12.87 -6.82
CA TYR A 465 12.92 -12.84 -7.12
C TYR A 465 13.77 -12.76 -5.86
N ILE A 466 14.92 -13.42 -5.88
CA ILE A 466 15.96 -13.31 -4.86
C ILE A 466 17.18 -12.68 -5.51
N TRP A 467 17.71 -11.64 -4.87
CA TRP A 467 18.81 -10.83 -5.36
C TRP A 467 20.00 -10.86 -4.40
N ASP A 468 21.20 -10.82 -4.94
CA ASP A 468 22.41 -10.51 -4.17
C ASP A 468 22.47 -9.01 -3.91
N VAL A 469 22.52 -8.63 -2.64
CA VAL A 469 22.49 -7.21 -2.22
C VAL A 469 23.77 -6.48 -2.62
N LYS A 470 24.91 -7.15 -2.61
CA LYS A 470 26.21 -6.55 -2.93
C LYS A 470 26.38 -6.30 -4.42
N GLU A 471 25.93 -7.26 -5.24
CA GLU A 471 26.11 -7.19 -6.69
C GLU A 471 24.90 -6.60 -7.43
N GLY A 472 23.73 -6.51 -6.78
CA GLY A 472 22.47 -6.10 -7.41
C GLY A 472 21.96 -7.09 -8.47
N LYS A 473 22.41 -8.36 -8.42
CA LYS A 473 22.07 -9.36 -9.42
C LYS A 473 21.03 -10.34 -8.93
N GLN A 474 20.12 -10.72 -9.81
CA GLN A 474 19.17 -11.81 -9.57
C GLN A 474 19.93 -13.13 -9.43
N ILE A 475 19.57 -13.90 -8.38
CA ILE A 475 20.14 -15.23 -8.11
C ILE A 475 19.12 -16.31 -8.42
N LYS A 476 17.88 -16.12 -7.99
CA LYS A 476 16.80 -17.08 -8.14
C LYS A 476 15.50 -16.41 -8.50
N ALA A 477 14.65 -17.12 -9.24
CA ALA A 477 13.31 -16.72 -9.60
C ALA A 477 12.33 -17.85 -9.27
N TYR A 478 11.14 -17.48 -8.83
CA TYR A 478 10.02 -18.38 -8.59
C TYR A 478 8.76 -17.78 -9.17
N THR A 479 7.91 -18.63 -9.70
CA THR A 479 6.59 -18.22 -10.21
C THR A 479 5.53 -18.96 -9.43
N GLY A 480 4.73 -18.21 -8.68
CA GLY A 480 3.54 -18.69 -7.99
C GLY A 480 2.26 -18.44 -8.81
N LYS A 481 1.12 -18.78 -8.21
CA LYS A 481 -0.19 -18.48 -8.80
C LYS A 481 -0.83 -17.31 -8.07
N GLY A 482 -1.21 -16.26 -8.80
CA GLY A 482 -1.81 -15.05 -8.25
C GLY A 482 -0.76 -14.05 -7.77
N ASP A 483 -1.24 -12.91 -7.29
CA ASP A 483 -0.42 -11.77 -6.85
C ASP A 483 0.26 -12.05 -5.52
N ILE A 484 1.50 -11.59 -5.35
CA ILE A 484 2.22 -11.71 -4.08
C ILE A 484 1.95 -10.46 -3.24
N PHE A 485 1.41 -10.66 -2.03
CA PHE A 485 1.16 -9.58 -1.07
C PHE A 485 2.24 -9.45 0.00
N GLU A 486 2.89 -10.53 0.40
CA GLU A 486 3.97 -10.47 1.39
C GLU A 486 5.04 -11.52 1.11
N VAL A 487 6.29 -11.16 1.37
CA VAL A 487 7.44 -12.09 1.36
C VAL A 487 8.17 -12.02 2.69
N ALA A 488 8.63 -13.15 3.21
CA ALA A 488 9.33 -13.20 4.50
C ALA A 488 10.42 -14.27 4.53
N TRP A 489 11.62 -13.90 5.00
CA TRP A 489 12.70 -14.83 5.31
C TRP A 489 12.54 -15.43 6.71
N ASN A 490 12.86 -16.70 6.85
CA ASN A 490 13.04 -17.28 8.18
C ASN A 490 14.40 -16.85 8.78
N LYS A 491 14.51 -16.96 10.11
CA LYS A 491 15.71 -16.53 10.86
C LYS A 491 16.99 -17.24 10.43
N GLU A 492 16.88 -18.49 9.96
CA GLU A 492 18.01 -19.31 9.56
C GLU A 492 18.48 -19.06 8.12
N GLU A 493 17.86 -18.11 7.43
CA GLU A 493 18.14 -17.78 6.01
C GLU A 493 18.05 -19.02 5.08
N SER A 494 17.23 -19.97 5.46
CA SER A 494 17.07 -21.23 4.74
C SER A 494 15.80 -21.29 3.92
N ARG A 495 14.80 -20.47 4.27
CA ARG A 495 13.48 -20.48 3.64
C ARG A 495 12.94 -19.08 3.40
N VAL A 496 12.22 -18.94 2.29
CA VAL A 496 11.45 -17.73 1.96
C VAL A 496 9.99 -18.14 1.81
N ALA A 497 9.10 -17.43 2.48
CA ALA A 497 7.65 -17.56 2.30
C ALA A 497 7.13 -16.46 1.41
N ALA A 498 6.13 -16.75 0.60
CA ALA A 498 5.38 -15.77 -0.19
C ALA A 498 3.88 -16.05 -0.08
N CYS A 499 3.08 -15.02 0.18
CA CYS A 499 1.63 -15.06 0.33
C CYS A 499 0.94 -14.59 -0.94
N TYR A 500 -0.12 -15.30 -1.36
CA TYR A 500 -0.74 -15.09 -2.67
C TYR A 500 -2.23 -14.77 -2.59
N SER A 501 -2.70 -14.03 -3.59
CA SER A 501 -4.13 -13.79 -3.84
C SER A 501 -4.89 -15.08 -4.18
N SER A 502 -4.20 -16.16 -4.53
CA SER A 502 -4.76 -17.49 -4.80
C SER A 502 -5.03 -18.33 -3.54
N ASN A 503 -5.14 -17.72 -2.38
CA ASN A 503 -5.45 -18.38 -1.10
C ASN A 503 -4.33 -19.32 -0.61
N THR A 504 -3.14 -19.22 -1.16
CA THR A 504 -2.00 -20.10 -0.89
C THR A 504 -0.78 -19.35 -0.38
N ILE A 505 0.10 -20.09 0.27
CA ILE A 505 1.43 -19.63 0.63
C ILE A 505 2.44 -20.60 0.04
N SER A 506 3.47 -20.10 -0.63
CA SER A 506 4.62 -20.88 -1.03
C SER A 506 5.76 -20.71 -0.04
N VAL A 507 6.35 -21.81 0.40
CA VAL A 507 7.56 -21.82 1.20
C VAL A 507 8.68 -22.47 0.39
N VAL A 508 9.63 -21.64 0.00
CA VAL A 508 10.76 -22.01 -0.85
C VAL A 508 11.96 -22.36 0.03
N ASP A 509 12.58 -23.52 -0.18
CA ASP A 509 13.86 -23.86 0.45
C ASP A 509 15.01 -23.25 -0.38
N PHE A 510 15.61 -22.20 0.16
CA PHE A 510 16.66 -21.45 -0.51
C PHE A 510 17.99 -22.23 -0.65
N ARG A 511 18.21 -23.24 0.21
CA ARG A 511 19.43 -24.07 0.20
C ARG A 511 19.45 -25.09 -0.95
N LYS A 512 18.27 -25.45 -1.48
CA LYS A 512 18.19 -26.39 -2.60
C LYS A 512 18.68 -25.71 -3.88
N LYS A 513 19.62 -26.38 -4.56
CA LYS A 513 20.18 -25.99 -5.86
C LYS A 513 19.20 -26.31 -6.98
#